data_3d6aa83e7535d754e0a47d981e74add6
#
_entry.id   3d6aa83e7535d754e0a47d981e74add6
#
_cell.length_a   1.000
_cell.length_b   1.000
_cell.length_c   1.000
_cell.angle_alpha   90.00
_cell.angle_beta   90.00
_cell.angle_gamma   90.00
#
_symmetry.space_group_name_H-M   'P 1'
#
loop_
_entity.id
_entity.type
_entity.pdbx_description
1 polymer ?
#
loop_
_entity_poly.entity_id
_entity_poly.type
_entity_poly.pdbx_seq_one_letter_code
_entity_poly.pdbx_strand_id
1 'polypeptide(L)'
;ILICYLRKIKIEAFSKDWYWFAAIGIINLVIPFFLIAYGIQKVQSNLAAILMASTPLTAAILAHFFISNEKINLIKSIGILVGFSGVVFLFSDKILINENNFLSALIIFFASTFYVIGGLLTLKISNKRNENVTASILIWAALVLFPICMFIEQPWNLTPRLDSTISLIYLGVFST
;
A
#
# COMPACT_ATOMS: atom_id res chain seq x y z
N ILE A 1 -4.27 -7.20 14.31
CA ILE A 1 -5.16 -6.98 15.48
C ILE A 1 -5.30 -8.27 16.28
N LEU A 2 -5.61 -9.42 15.68
CA LEU A 2 -5.74 -10.72 16.36
C LEU A 2 -4.46 -11.10 17.13
N ILE A 3 -3.29 -10.93 16.51
CA ILE A 3 -1.98 -11.18 17.13
C ILE A 3 -1.76 -10.28 18.36
N CYS A 4 -2.13 -9.01 18.29
CA CYS A 4 -2.03 -8.10 19.43
C CYS A 4 -2.94 -8.55 20.58
N TYR A 5 -4.14 -9.01 20.26
CA TYR A 5 -5.06 -9.57 21.26
C TYR A 5 -4.51 -10.83 21.94
N LEU A 6 -3.99 -11.78 21.15
CA LEU A 6 -3.40 -13.02 21.66
C LEU A 6 -2.14 -12.76 22.52
N ARG A 7 -1.33 -11.78 22.15
CA ARG A 7 -0.12 -11.39 22.88
C ARG A 7 -0.36 -10.39 24.02
N LYS A 8 -1.62 -10.04 24.30
CA LYS A 8 -2.02 -9.04 25.32
C LYS A 8 -1.30 -7.70 25.15
N ILE A 9 -1.03 -7.29 23.91
CA ILE A 9 -0.39 -6.00 23.62
C ILE A 9 -1.46 -4.93 23.73
N LYS A 10 -1.20 -3.90 24.54
CA LYS A 10 -2.11 -2.75 24.63
C LYS A 10 -2.04 -1.94 23.34
N ILE A 11 -3.15 -1.88 22.62
CA ILE A 11 -3.27 -1.07 21.40
C ILE A 11 -3.49 0.39 21.82
N GLU A 12 -2.60 1.28 21.41
CA GLU A 12 -2.63 2.71 21.77
C GLU A 12 -3.22 3.58 20.64
N ALA A 13 -4.17 3.05 19.86
CA ALA A 13 -4.74 3.76 18.72
C ALA A 13 -5.33 5.14 19.07
N PHE A 14 -5.81 5.31 20.31
CA PHE A 14 -6.41 6.56 20.82
C PHE A 14 -5.51 7.27 21.85
N SER A 15 -4.20 7.05 21.82
CA SER A 15 -3.21 7.75 22.65
C SER A 15 -3.03 9.20 22.18
N LYS A 16 -2.18 9.98 22.89
CA LYS A 16 -1.85 11.36 22.48
C LYS A 16 -1.33 11.48 21.05
N ASP A 17 -0.78 10.40 20.49
CA ASP A 17 -0.22 10.35 19.12
C ASP A 17 -1.23 9.87 18.08
N TRP A 18 -2.52 9.79 18.41
CA TRP A 18 -3.56 9.27 17.53
C TRP A 18 -3.60 9.94 16.14
N TYR A 19 -3.33 11.26 16.10
CA TYR A 19 -3.29 12.02 14.86
C TYR A 19 -2.18 11.57 13.91
N TRP A 20 -1.03 11.13 14.45
CA TRP A 20 0.03 10.53 13.65
C TRP A 20 -0.38 9.17 13.08
N PHE A 21 -1.02 8.32 13.87
CA PHE A 21 -1.53 7.04 13.40
C PHE A 21 -2.60 7.23 12.32
N ALA A 22 -3.50 8.20 12.49
CA ALA A 22 -4.50 8.56 11.51
C ALA A 22 -3.87 9.11 10.23
N ALA A 23 -2.94 10.06 10.32
CA ALA A 23 -2.26 10.64 9.16
C ALA A 23 -1.48 9.58 8.37
N ILE A 24 -0.73 8.72 9.06
CA ILE A 24 0.00 7.63 8.41
C ILE A 24 -0.99 6.61 7.82
N GLY A 25 -2.07 6.26 8.51
CA GLY A 25 -3.10 5.36 8.00
C GLY A 25 -3.72 5.87 6.72
N ILE A 26 -3.99 7.16 6.63
CA ILE A 26 -4.52 7.81 5.42
C ILE A 26 -3.48 7.76 4.30
N ILE A 27 -2.24 8.16 4.56
CA ILE A 27 -1.19 8.26 3.53
C ILE A 27 -0.74 6.86 3.07
N ASN A 28 -0.60 5.92 3.99
CA ASN A 28 -0.04 4.59 3.72
C ASN A 28 -1.07 3.58 3.20
N LEU A 29 -2.33 3.73 3.59
CA LEU A 29 -3.35 2.73 3.28
C LEU A 29 -4.54 3.34 2.52
N VAL A 30 -5.21 4.36 3.07
CA VAL A 30 -6.45 4.88 2.48
C VAL A 30 -6.22 5.41 1.07
N ILE A 31 -5.27 6.34 0.91
CA ILE A 31 -4.98 6.95 -0.40
C ILE A 31 -4.49 5.90 -1.41
N PRO A 32 -3.46 5.07 -1.12
CA PRO A 32 -2.99 4.08 -2.07
C PRO A 32 -4.06 3.07 -2.48
N PHE A 33 -4.80 2.52 -1.53
CA PHE A 33 -5.83 1.53 -1.86
C PHE A 33 -6.94 2.12 -2.72
N PHE A 34 -7.37 3.35 -2.44
CA PHE A 34 -8.38 4.03 -3.25
C PHE A 34 -7.87 4.31 -4.67
N LEU A 35 -6.64 4.82 -4.80
CA LEU A 35 -6.03 5.09 -6.11
C LEU A 35 -5.79 3.82 -6.92
N ILE A 36 -5.35 2.73 -6.27
CA ILE A 36 -5.17 1.44 -6.91
C ILE A 36 -6.53 0.90 -7.38
N ALA A 37 -7.54 0.88 -6.51
CA ALA A 37 -8.88 0.41 -6.85
C ALA A 37 -9.47 1.18 -8.04
N TYR A 38 -9.26 2.48 -8.10
CA TYR A 38 -9.67 3.32 -9.22
C TYR A 38 -8.86 3.00 -10.50
N GLY A 39 -7.54 2.88 -10.37
CA GLY A 39 -6.63 2.65 -11.49
C GLY A 39 -6.85 1.30 -12.19
N ILE A 40 -7.03 0.22 -11.42
CA ILE A 40 -7.19 -1.15 -11.96
C ILE A 40 -8.49 -1.36 -12.74
N GLN A 41 -9.47 -0.47 -12.62
CA GLN A 41 -10.70 -0.54 -13.42
C GLN A 41 -10.44 -0.26 -14.90
N LYS A 42 -9.39 0.46 -15.24
CA LYS A 42 -9.06 0.89 -16.59
C LYS A 42 -7.75 0.32 -17.14
N VAL A 43 -6.98 -0.33 -16.29
CA VAL A 43 -5.66 -0.88 -16.62
C VAL A 43 -5.70 -2.39 -16.48
N GLN A 44 -5.06 -3.10 -17.40
CA GLN A 44 -4.90 -4.56 -17.27
C GLN A 44 -4.13 -4.91 -16.00
N SER A 45 -4.54 -5.97 -15.32
CA SER A 45 -3.94 -6.43 -14.05
C SER A 45 -2.42 -6.64 -14.16
N ASN A 46 -1.93 -7.04 -15.34
CA ASN A 46 -0.50 -7.21 -15.60
C ASN A 46 0.25 -5.88 -15.50
N LEU A 47 -0.27 -4.81 -16.12
CA LEU A 47 0.34 -3.48 -16.07
C LEU A 47 0.29 -2.92 -14.64
N ALA A 48 -0.81 -3.11 -13.93
CA ALA A 48 -0.91 -2.74 -12.53
C ALA A 48 0.15 -3.44 -11.66
N ALA A 49 0.37 -4.74 -11.88
CA ALA A 49 1.41 -5.51 -11.17
C ALA A 49 2.83 -4.98 -11.46
N ILE A 50 3.14 -4.58 -12.71
CA ILE A 50 4.44 -3.97 -13.06
C ILE A 50 4.63 -2.65 -12.33
N LEU A 51 3.62 -1.79 -12.37
CA LEU A 51 3.66 -0.49 -11.72
C LEU A 51 3.85 -0.64 -10.20
N MET A 52 3.19 -1.62 -9.60
CA MET A 52 3.39 -1.93 -8.18
C MET A 52 4.75 -2.58 -7.90
N ALA A 53 5.31 -3.35 -8.82
CA ALA A 53 6.66 -3.90 -8.69
C ALA A 53 7.75 -2.81 -8.74
N SER A 54 7.43 -1.58 -9.16
CA SER A 54 8.33 -0.42 -9.03
C SER A 54 8.43 0.13 -7.60
N THR A 55 7.59 -0.33 -6.66
CA THR A 55 7.58 0.12 -5.25
C THR A 55 8.96 0.03 -4.57
N PRO A 56 9.75 -1.05 -4.70
CA PRO A 56 11.10 -1.09 -4.12
C PRO A 56 12.06 -0.04 -4.69
N LEU A 57 11.86 0.36 -5.95
CA LEU A 57 12.64 1.42 -6.58
C LEU A 57 12.36 2.78 -5.95
N THR A 58 11.08 3.13 -5.88
CA THR A 58 10.63 4.37 -5.23
C THR A 58 11.02 4.37 -3.76
N ALA A 59 10.96 3.22 -3.08
CA ALA A 59 11.40 3.07 -1.69
C ALA A 59 12.90 3.34 -1.54
N ALA A 60 13.75 2.79 -2.40
CA ALA A 60 15.19 3.02 -2.34
C ALA A 60 15.55 4.49 -2.61
N ILE A 61 14.91 5.11 -3.60
CA ILE A 61 15.12 6.52 -3.92
C ILE A 61 14.68 7.42 -2.76
N LEU A 62 13.48 7.22 -2.23
CA LEU A 62 12.96 8.02 -1.14
C LEU A 62 13.75 7.78 0.16
N ALA A 63 14.14 6.54 0.47
CA ALA A 63 14.96 6.24 1.62
C ALA A 63 16.30 6.96 1.59
N HIS A 64 16.92 7.08 0.40
CA HIS A 64 18.16 7.84 0.23
C HIS A 64 18.04 9.31 0.69
N PHE A 65 16.90 9.94 0.44
CA PHE A 65 16.68 11.35 0.81
C PHE A 65 16.15 11.51 2.24
N PHE A 66 15.37 10.57 2.73
CA PHE A 66 14.66 10.69 4.01
C PHE A 66 15.34 9.97 5.19
N ILE A 67 16.25 9.01 4.92
CA ILE A 67 16.94 8.23 5.96
C ILE A 67 18.44 8.49 5.89
N SER A 68 19.00 9.05 6.94
CA SER A 68 20.41 9.50 6.99
C SER A 68 21.44 8.38 6.70
N ASN A 69 21.11 7.12 7.03
CA ASN A 69 22.02 5.98 6.89
C ASN A 69 21.71 5.07 5.69
N GLU A 70 20.67 5.38 4.90
CA GLU A 70 20.23 4.60 3.75
C GLU A 70 20.67 5.24 2.42
N LYS A 71 21.98 5.46 2.28
CA LYS A 71 22.53 5.99 1.02
C LYS A 71 22.55 4.91 -0.06
N ILE A 72 22.12 5.32 -1.26
CA ILE A 72 22.25 4.49 -2.47
C ILE A 72 23.74 4.42 -2.81
N ASN A 73 24.29 3.21 -2.85
CA ASN A 73 25.62 2.93 -3.38
C ASN A 73 25.52 2.31 -4.78
N LEU A 74 26.64 2.17 -5.46
CA LEU A 74 26.68 1.65 -6.83
C LEU A 74 26.04 0.25 -6.94
N ILE A 75 26.28 -0.63 -5.96
CA ILE A 75 25.72 -1.99 -5.94
C ILE A 75 24.21 -1.96 -5.81
N LYS A 76 23.68 -1.14 -4.91
CA LYS A 76 22.22 -0.93 -4.77
C LYS A 76 21.62 -0.38 -6.05
N SER A 77 22.28 0.59 -6.71
CA SER A 77 21.82 1.17 -7.99
C SER A 77 21.73 0.11 -9.08
N ILE A 78 22.76 -0.71 -9.23
CA ILE A 78 22.79 -1.78 -10.22
C ILE A 78 21.67 -2.81 -9.92
N GLY A 79 21.53 -3.22 -8.66
CA GLY A 79 20.46 -4.16 -8.25
C GLY A 79 19.06 -3.63 -8.57
N ILE A 80 18.84 -2.35 -8.30
CA ILE A 80 17.59 -1.65 -8.61
C ILE A 80 17.33 -1.65 -10.13
N LEU A 81 18.31 -1.26 -10.94
CA LEU A 81 18.18 -1.21 -12.40
C LEU A 81 17.95 -2.60 -13.00
N VAL A 82 18.66 -3.62 -12.52
CA VAL A 82 18.50 -5.01 -12.99
C VAL A 82 17.11 -5.53 -12.60
N GLY A 83 16.68 -5.32 -11.35
CA GLY A 83 15.34 -5.73 -10.90
C GLY A 83 14.23 -5.08 -11.71
N PHE A 84 14.33 -3.78 -11.97
CA PHE A 84 13.34 -3.06 -12.78
C PHE A 84 13.34 -3.52 -14.23
N SER A 85 14.53 -3.66 -14.84
CA SER A 85 14.63 -4.17 -16.21
C SER A 85 14.01 -5.55 -16.34
N GLY A 86 14.22 -6.44 -15.36
CA GLY A 86 13.58 -7.76 -15.32
C GLY A 86 12.06 -7.68 -15.30
N VAL A 87 11.48 -6.79 -14.49
CA VAL A 87 10.03 -6.57 -14.44
C VAL A 87 9.52 -6.04 -15.78
N VAL A 88 10.17 -5.01 -16.35
CA VAL A 88 9.81 -4.45 -17.67
C VAL A 88 9.91 -5.52 -18.76
N PHE A 89 10.95 -6.33 -18.76
CA PHE A 89 11.14 -7.40 -19.74
C PHE A 89 10.04 -8.47 -19.68
N LEU A 90 9.69 -8.94 -18.47
CA LEU A 90 8.64 -9.94 -18.27
C LEU A 90 7.27 -9.51 -18.83
N PHE A 91 7.02 -8.22 -18.86
CA PHE A 91 5.72 -7.69 -19.25
C PHE A 91 5.73 -6.91 -20.57
N SER A 92 6.89 -6.76 -21.22
CA SER A 92 7.06 -5.97 -22.45
C SER A 92 6.06 -6.34 -23.55
N ASP A 93 5.83 -7.65 -23.75
CA ASP A 93 4.91 -8.15 -24.77
C ASP A 93 3.42 -7.88 -24.47
N LYS A 94 3.11 -7.47 -23.25
CA LYS A 94 1.73 -7.25 -22.77
C LYS A 94 1.44 -5.79 -22.43
N ILE A 95 2.41 -4.89 -22.62
CA ILE A 95 2.24 -3.47 -22.38
C ILE A 95 1.60 -2.83 -23.60
N LEU A 96 0.29 -2.99 -23.75
CA LEU A 96 -0.51 -2.17 -24.65
C LEU A 96 -0.99 -0.94 -23.86
N ILE A 97 -0.16 0.09 -23.84
CA ILE A 97 -0.55 1.38 -23.24
C ILE A 97 -1.31 2.17 -24.31
N ASN A 98 -2.63 2.13 -24.26
CA ASN A 98 -3.47 3.06 -24.98
C ASN A 98 -3.50 4.40 -24.22
N GLU A 99 -3.71 5.51 -24.93
CA GLU A 99 -3.79 6.85 -24.31
C GLU A 99 -4.76 6.92 -23.13
N ASN A 100 -5.88 6.21 -23.22
CA ASN A 100 -6.89 6.13 -22.14
C ASN A 100 -6.41 5.40 -20.87
N ASN A 101 -5.34 4.61 -20.97
CA ASN A 101 -4.81 3.84 -19.84
C ASN A 101 -3.62 4.54 -19.17
N PHE A 102 -3.01 5.53 -19.83
CA PHE A 102 -1.83 6.22 -19.33
C PHE A 102 -2.09 6.95 -18.01
N LEU A 103 -3.20 7.70 -17.92
CA LEU A 103 -3.57 8.39 -16.69
C LEU A 103 -3.78 7.41 -15.52
N SER A 104 -4.46 6.28 -15.79
CA SER A 104 -4.70 5.26 -14.76
C SER A 104 -3.41 4.56 -14.34
N ALA A 105 -2.47 4.38 -15.25
CA ALA A 105 -1.12 3.88 -14.94
C ALA A 105 -0.34 4.85 -14.04
N LEU A 106 -0.40 6.15 -14.33
CA LEU A 106 0.18 7.19 -13.45
C LEU A 106 -0.44 7.18 -12.06
N ILE A 107 -1.76 7.04 -11.96
CA ILE A 107 -2.47 6.96 -10.67
C ILE A 107 -1.95 5.79 -9.84
N ILE A 108 -1.78 4.59 -10.44
CA ILE A 108 -1.23 3.42 -9.74
C ILE A 108 0.23 3.66 -9.31
N PHE A 109 1.04 4.28 -10.17
CA PHE A 109 2.43 4.62 -9.83
C PHE A 109 2.49 5.60 -8.65
N PHE A 110 1.66 6.65 -8.64
CA PHE A 110 1.58 7.56 -7.50
C PHE A 110 1.06 6.87 -6.24
N ALA A 111 0.10 5.93 -6.36
CA ALA A 111 -0.36 5.13 -5.24
C ALA A 111 0.78 4.36 -4.58
N SER A 112 1.66 3.73 -5.38
CA SER A 112 2.85 3.04 -4.86
C SER A 112 3.82 3.99 -4.13
N THR A 113 3.94 5.22 -4.63
CA THR A 113 4.77 6.26 -3.99
C THR A 113 4.20 6.69 -2.63
N PHE A 114 2.89 6.91 -2.53
CA PHE A 114 2.23 7.20 -1.24
C PHE A 114 2.39 6.05 -0.24
N TYR A 115 2.30 4.81 -0.70
CA TYR A 115 2.55 3.64 0.13
C TYR A 115 3.96 3.66 0.74
N VAL A 116 4.97 4.00 -0.05
CA VAL A 116 6.36 4.14 0.43
C VAL A 116 6.51 5.30 1.41
N ILE A 117 5.93 6.47 1.10
CA ILE A 117 5.99 7.65 1.99
C ILE A 117 5.39 7.30 3.37
N GLY A 118 4.22 6.65 3.38
CA GLY A 118 3.59 6.21 4.62
C GLY A 118 4.45 5.21 5.41
N GLY A 119 5.11 4.27 4.72
CA GLY A 119 6.08 3.35 5.32
C GLY A 119 7.25 4.08 5.96
N LEU A 120 7.85 5.05 5.27
CA LEU A 120 8.94 5.87 5.79
C LEU A 120 8.52 6.73 6.99
N LEU A 121 7.30 7.27 6.98
CA LEU A 121 6.74 7.99 8.13
C LEU A 121 6.56 7.08 9.35
N THR A 122 6.19 5.83 9.13
CA THR A 122 6.07 4.84 10.21
C THR A 122 7.41 4.63 10.93
N LEU A 123 8.53 4.64 10.21
CA LEU A 123 9.86 4.50 10.80
C LEU A 123 10.21 5.65 11.76
N LYS A 124 9.68 6.86 11.55
CA LYS A 124 9.92 8.01 12.44
C LYS A 124 9.21 7.89 13.78
N ILE A 125 8.17 7.07 13.88
CA ILE A 125 7.39 6.86 15.13
C ILE A 125 7.88 5.62 15.88
N SER A 126 8.86 4.91 15.34
CA SER A 126 9.35 3.59 15.76
C SER A 126 10.03 3.53 17.15
N ASN A 127 9.90 4.54 18.01
CA ASN A 127 10.27 4.41 19.42
C ASN A 127 9.31 3.54 20.25
N LYS A 128 8.19 3.12 19.65
CA LYS A 128 7.18 2.24 20.24
C LYS A 128 7.28 0.84 19.64
N ARG A 129 6.68 -0.15 20.32
CA ARG A 129 6.64 -1.53 19.84
C ARG A 129 5.96 -1.58 18.46
N ASN A 130 6.66 -2.05 17.44
CA ASN A 130 6.20 -2.01 16.04
C ASN A 130 4.80 -2.60 15.83
N GLU A 131 4.46 -3.68 16.56
CA GLU A 131 3.15 -4.34 16.50
C GLU A 131 2.01 -3.40 16.93
N ASN A 132 2.22 -2.57 17.96
CA ASN A 132 1.25 -1.60 18.44
C ASN A 132 1.03 -0.47 17.42
N VAL A 133 2.12 0.06 16.85
CA VAL A 133 2.07 1.12 15.84
C VAL A 133 1.30 0.64 14.62
N THR A 134 1.64 -0.53 14.09
CA THR A 134 0.96 -1.12 12.92
C THR A 134 -0.54 -1.35 13.19
N ALA A 135 -0.90 -1.93 14.34
CA ALA A 135 -2.30 -2.14 14.71
C ALA A 135 -3.06 -0.82 14.82
N SER A 136 -2.45 0.22 15.40
CA SER A 136 -3.07 1.54 15.54
C SER A 136 -3.31 2.20 14.18
N ILE A 137 -2.34 2.13 13.27
CA ILE A 137 -2.45 2.64 11.88
C ILE A 137 -3.58 1.91 11.14
N LEU A 138 -3.67 0.58 11.26
CA LEU A 138 -4.71 -0.22 10.62
C LEU A 138 -6.11 0.11 11.14
N ILE A 139 -6.25 0.36 12.45
CA ILE A 139 -7.54 0.77 13.04
C ILE A 139 -8.00 2.10 12.47
N TRP A 140 -7.11 3.10 12.40
CA TRP A 140 -7.46 4.41 11.84
C TRP A 140 -7.75 4.34 10.35
N ALA A 141 -6.97 3.56 9.59
CA ALA A 141 -7.25 3.33 8.17
C ALA A 141 -8.62 2.68 7.97
N ALA A 142 -8.97 1.66 8.77
CA ALA A 142 -10.26 1.01 8.71
C ALA A 142 -11.41 1.95 9.09
N LEU A 143 -11.24 2.80 10.12
CA LEU A 143 -12.23 3.80 10.52
C LEU A 143 -12.52 4.83 9.43
N VAL A 144 -11.53 5.17 8.62
CA VAL A 144 -11.69 6.10 7.50
C VAL A 144 -12.25 5.40 6.26
N LEU A 145 -11.72 4.20 5.92
CA LEU A 145 -12.17 3.46 4.74
C LEU A 145 -13.60 2.93 4.88
N PHE A 146 -14.00 2.52 6.08
CA PHE A 146 -15.33 1.93 6.30
C PHE A 146 -16.46 2.84 5.86
N PRO A 147 -16.57 4.11 6.32
CA PRO A 147 -17.62 5.01 5.84
C PRO A 147 -17.49 5.31 4.34
N ILE A 148 -16.26 5.50 3.83
CA ILE A 148 -16.04 5.75 2.39
C ILE A 148 -16.60 4.59 1.56
N CYS A 149 -16.29 3.35 1.93
CA CYS A 149 -16.78 2.16 1.26
C CYS A 149 -18.32 2.06 1.34
N MET A 150 -18.90 2.35 2.50
CA MET A 150 -20.36 2.32 2.68
C MET A 150 -21.08 3.34 1.79
N PHE A 151 -20.54 4.55 1.63
CA PHE A 151 -21.19 5.58 0.83
C PHE A 151 -20.93 5.45 -0.67
N ILE A 152 -19.73 5.02 -1.07
CA ILE A 152 -19.35 4.96 -2.50
C ILE A 152 -19.73 3.63 -3.13
N GLU A 153 -19.40 2.52 -2.49
CA GLU A 153 -19.54 1.18 -3.10
C GLU A 153 -20.91 0.54 -2.81
N GLN A 154 -21.65 1.05 -1.81
CA GLN A 154 -22.97 0.53 -1.44
C GLN A 154 -23.01 -1.01 -1.38
N PRO A 155 -22.22 -1.64 -0.51
CA PRO A 155 -22.01 -3.10 -0.52
C PRO A 155 -23.29 -3.92 -0.37
N TRP A 156 -24.38 -3.33 0.13
CA TRP A 156 -25.69 -3.97 0.23
C TRP A 156 -26.35 -4.23 -1.12
N ASN A 157 -25.92 -3.53 -2.18
CA ASN A 157 -26.41 -3.74 -3.55
C ASN A 157 -25.61 -4.80 -4.31
N LEU A 158 -24.52 -5.30 -3.72
CA LEU A 158 -23.66 -6.29 -4.34
C LEU A 158 -24.08 -7.69 -3.93
N THR A 159 -24.15 -8.60 -4.91
CA THR A 159 -24.30 -10.04 -4.69
C THR A 159 -22.95 -10.72 -4.94
N PRO A 160 -22.05 -10.76 -3.95
CA PRO A 160 -20.72 -11.30 -4.17
C PRO A 160 -20.79 -12.81 -4.44
N ARG A 161 -20.01 -13.27 -5.42
CA ARG A 161 -19.84 -14.70 -5.66
C ARG A 161 -19.14 -15.34 -4.46
N LEU A 162 -19.46 -16.58 -4.18
CA LEU A 162 -18.93 -17.33 -3.04
C LEU A 162 -17.41 -17.40 -3.07
N ASP A 163 -16.81 -17.57 -4.27
CA ASP A 163 -15.36 -17.59 -4.50
C ASP A 163 -14.70 -16.27 -4.11
N SER A 164 -15.34 -15.14 -4.45
CA SER A 164 -14.84 -13.80 -4.11
C SER A 164 -14.90 -13.56 -2.60
N THR A 165 -15.97 -14.02 -1.95
CA THR A 165 -16.12 -13.89 -0.50
C THR A 165 -15.08 -14.72 0.26
N ILE A 166 -14.84 -15.95 -0.16
CA ILE A 166 -13.80 -16.81 0.44
C ILE A 166 -12.41 -16.18 0.25
N SER A 167 -12.12 -15.66 -0.95
CA SER A 167 -10.85 -15.00 -1.24
C SER A 167 -10.62 -13.76 -0.38
N LEU A 168 -11.67 -12.95 -0.16
CA LEU A 168 -11.61 -11.78 0.73
C LEU A 168 -11.34 -12.16 2.19
N ILE A 169 -12.03 -13.20 2.70
CA ILE A 169 -11.82 -13.70 4.06
C ILE A 169 -10.37 -14.23 4.19
N TYR A 170 -9.92 -15.01 3.21
CA TYR A 170 -8.54 -15.52 3.19
C TYR A 170 -7.52 -14.38 3.24
N LEU A 171 -7.65 -13.38 2.38
CA LEU A 171 -6.77 -12.22 2.36
C LEU A 171 -6.83 -11.43 3.67
N GLY A 172 -8.01 -11.22 4.24
CA GLY A 172 -8.18 -10.51 5.51
C GLY A 172 -7.55 -11.22 6.71
N VAL A 173 -7.50 -12.54 6.71
CA VAL A 173 -6.95 -13.34 7.82
C VAL A 173 -5.47 -13.61 7.66
N PHE A 174 -5.00 -13.92 6.45
CA PHE A 174 -3.63 -14.41 6.21
C PHE A 174 -2.68 -13.37 5.64
N SER A 175 -3.19 -12.28 5.04
CA SER A 175 -2.34 -11.25 4.42
C SER A 175 -2.09 -10.04 5.33
N THR A 176 -2.65 -10.02 6.54
CA THR A 176 -2.55 -8.86 7.46
C THR A 176 -1.55 -9.09 8.58
#